data_80873d5b6ec142e1e4db629ac9eafa63
#
_entry.id   80873d5b6ec142e1e4db629ac9eafa63
#
_cell.length_a   1.000
_cell.length_b   1.000
_cell.length_c   1.000
_cell.angle_alpha   90.00
_cell.angle_beta   90.00
_cell.angle_gamma   90.00
#
_symmetry.space_group_name_H-M   'P 1'
#
loop_
_entity.id
_entity.type
_entity.pdbx_description
1 polymer ?
#
loop_
_entity_poly.entity_id
_entity_poly.type
_entity_poly.pdbx_seq_one_letter_code
_entity_poly.pdbx_strand_id
1 'polypeptide(L)'
;CFDPSQSTPWKQLRDIKDSSDDDYDDDYTSIVRCYGCAFVIDGKGYIALGQTSSSSLRSNYWIYDPATDLWDGEDLTDFEGSSRVKAVCFSTGKRGIVATGGTGTSSSSFYDDTWELKPYEYEEK
;
A
#
# COMPACT_ATOMS: atom_id res chain seq x y z
N CYS A 1 6.49 -13.05 7.20
CA CYS A 1 5.44 -14.05 6.98
C CYS A 1 5.18 -14.80 8.29
N PHE A 2 3.92 -15.10 8.57
CA PHE A 2 3.49 -15.85 9.74
C PHE A 2 2.79 -17.15 9.31
N ASP A 3 3.29 -18.28 9.80
CA ASP A 3 2.68 -19.60 9.58
C ASP A 3 2.49 -20.30 10.93
N PRO A 4 1.25 -20.36 11.44
CA PRO A 4 0.96 -20.91 12.76
C PRO A 4 1.17 -22.45 12.84
N SER A 5 1.34 -23.12 11.70
CA SER A 5 1.63 -24.57 11.66
C SER A 5 3.08 -24.91 11.98
N GLN A 6 3.97 -23.93 11.98
CA GLN A 6 5.40 -24.11 12.22
C GLN A 6 5.78 -23.86 13.68
N SER A 7 6.83 -24.52 14.17
CA SER A 7 7.38 -24.29 15.51
C SER A 7 8.02 -22.90 15.67
N THR A 8 8.50 -22.32 14.57
CA THR A 8 8.96 -20.93 14.45
C THR A 8 8.07 -20.23 13.42
N PRO A 9 6.91 -19.68 13.83
CA PRO A 9 5.86 -19.26 12.90
C PRO A 9 6.18 -17.99 12.12
N TRP A 10 7.18 -17.19 12.54
CA TRP A 10 7.60 -15.98 11.84
C TRP A 10 8.81 -16.24 10.96
N LYS A 11 8.74 -15.78 9.72
CA LYS A 11 9.85 -15.79 8.77
C LYS A 11 10.05 -14.38 8.23
N GLN A 12 11.30 -13.87 8.31
CA GLN A 12 11.67 -12.64 7.63
C GLN A 12 11.66 -12.86 6.10
N LEU A 13 11.00 -12.00 5.40
CA LEU A 13 11.00 -11.93 3.93
C LEU A 13 12.04 -10.91 3.47
N ARG A 14 12.03 -10.60 2.18
CA ARG A 14 12.94 -9.63 1.57
C ARG A 14 12.82 -8.26 2.25
N ASP A 15 13.93 -7.60 2.47
CA ASP A 15 13.99 -6.24 2.99
C ASP A 15 13.35 -5.24 2.00
N ILE A 16 12.67 -4.25 2.54
CA ILE A 16 12.06 -3.14 1.77
C ILE A 16 13.10 -2.03 1.63
N LYS A 17 14.08 -2.26 0.79
CA LYS A 17 15.15 -1.30 0.48
C LYS A 17 15.85 -1.70 -0.82
N ASP A 18 16.55 -0.77 -1.42
CA ASP A 18 17.54 -1.02 -2.45
C ASP A 18 18.70 -1.82 -1.80
N SER A 19 18.79 -3.09 -2.10
CA SER A 19 19.75 -4.02 -1.51
C SER A 19 20.46 -4.91 -2.53
N SER A 20 20.11 -4.79 -3.81
CA SER A 20 20.71 -5.55 -4.89
C SER A 20 21.23 -4.63 -6.01
N ASP A 21 21.99 -5.20 -6.94
CA ASP A 21 22.42 -4.49 -8.15
C ASP A 21 21.39 -4.61 -9.30
N ASP A 22 20.18 -5.13 -8.98
CA ASP A 22 19.09 -5.30 -9.93
C ASP A 22 18.11 -4.14 -9.83
N ASP A 23 17.58 -3.68 -10.95
CA ASP A 23 16.73 -2.49 -11.05
C ASP A 23 15.39 -2.62 -10.29
N TYR A 24 14.94 -3.86 -9.97
CA TYR A 24 13.61 -4.09 -9.39
C TYR A 24 13.40 -3.49 -7.99
N ASP A 25 14.47 -3.25 -7.23
CA ASP A 25 14.36 -2.75 -5.86
C ASP A 25 14.87 -1.30 -5.67
N ASP A 26 15.28 -0.64 -6.74
CA ASP A 26 15.79 0.74 -6.72
C ASP A 26 14.83 1.70 -6.01
N ASP A 27 13.54 1.57 -6.25
CA ASP A 27 12.50 2.45 -5.70
C ASP A 27 11.84 1.92 -4.41
N TYR A 28 12.32 0.81 -3.84
CA TYR A 28 11.71 0.20 -2.64
C TYR A 28 11.70 1.12 -1.43
N THR A 29 12.57 2.10 -1.36
CA THR A 29 12.53 3.13 -0.31
C THR A 29 11.21 3.93 -0.30
N SER A 30 10.52 4.00 -1.46
CA SER A 30 9.22 4.68 -1.57
C SER A 30 8.05 3.85 -1.00
N ILE A 31 8.25 2.56 -0.72
CA ILE A 31 7.26 1.70 -0.08
C ILE A 31 7.08 2.06 1.40
N VAL A 32 8.18 2.41 2.07
CA VAL A 32 8.23 2.66 3.52
C VAL A 32 7.36 3.87 3.89
N ARG A 33 6.40 3.63 4.78
CA ARG A 33 5.42 4.63 5.22
C ARG A 33 4.82 4.30 6.57
N CYS A 34 4.19 5.28 7.19
CA CYS A 34 3.37 5.08 8.37
C CYS A 34 1.96 5.65 8.15
N TYR A 35 1.00 5.17 8.92
CA TYR A 35 -0.42 5.54 8.85
C TYR A 35 -1.06 5.33 7.47
N GLY A 36 -0.53 4.39 6.69
CA GLY A 36 -1.06 4.00 5.40
C GLY A 36 -2.21 3.00 5.51
N CYS A 37 -2.72 2.62 4.35
CA CYS A 37 -3.71 1.58 4.17
C CYS A 37 -3.07 0.29 3.68
N ALA A 38 -3.61 -0.85 4.10
CA ALA A 38 -3.25 -2.15 3.55
C ALA A 38 -4.50 -3.01 3.34
N PHE A 39 -4.56 -3.71 2.21
CA PHE A 39 -5.65 -4.63 1.89
C PHE A 39 -5.16 -5.70 0.91
N VAL A 40 -5.96 -6.73 0.70
CA VAL A 40 -5.65 -7.84 -0.20
C VAL A 40 -6.65 -7.88 -1.34
N ILE A 41 -6.15 -7.94 -2.58
CA ILE A 41 -6.97 -8.16 -3.78
C ILE A 41 -6.34 -9.31 -4.57
N ASP A 42 -7.14 -10.33 -4.89
CA ASP A 42 -6.72 -11.50 -5.67
C ASP A 42 -5.42 -12.17 -5.16
N GLY A 43 -5.26 -12.27 -3.84
CA GLY A 43 -4.12 -12.91 -3.21
C GLY A 43 -2.84 -12.07 -3.19
N LYS A 44 -2.88 -10.82 -3.64
CA LYS A 44 -1.76 -9.86 -3.57
C LYS A 44 -2.03 -8.81 -2.50
N GLY A 45 -0.97 -8.43 -1.79
CA GLY A 45 -1.02 -7.38 -0.78
C GLY A 45 -0.88 -5.99 -1.42
N TYR A 46 -1.71 -5.06 -0.98
CA TYR A 46 -1.65 -3.66 -1.41
C TYR A 46 -1.33 -2.79 -0.21
N ILE A 47 -0.43 -1.84 -0.40
CA ILE A 47 -0.14 -0.80 0.58
C ILE A 47 -0.24 0.56 -0.11
N ALA A 48 -0.96 1.50 0.47
CA ALA A 48 -1.28 2.77 -0.16
C ALA A 48 -1.31 3.90 0.85
N LEU A 49 -1.16 5.13 0.38
CA LEU A 49 -1.33 6.34 1.18
C LEU A 49 -0.37 6.42 2.38
N GLY A 50 -0.73 7.17 3.42
CA GLY A 50 0.14 7.36 4.57
C GLY A 50 1.13 8.51 4.39
N GLN A 51 2.17 8.49 5.17
CA GLN A 51 3.19 9.56 5.17
C GLN A 51 4.61 8.99 5.33
N THR A 52 5.58 9.79 4.94
CA THR A 52 7.00 9.54 5.17
C THR A 52 7.41 9.86 6.62
N SER A 53 8.64 9.57 6.98
CA SER A 53 9.22 9.98 8.27
C SER A 53 9.29 11.52 8.45
N SER A 54 9.32 12.27 7.36
CA SER A 54 9.26 13.74 7.36
C SER A 54 7.83 14.30 7.29
N SER A 55 6.82 13.46 7.49
CA SER A 55 5.40 13.82 7.47
C SER A 55 4.86 14.28 6.11
N SER A 56 5.56 13.98 5.02
CA SER A 56 5.04 14.20 3.66
C SER A 56 4.03 13.13 3.31
N LEU A 57 2.85 13.52 2.85
CA LEU A 57 1.80 12.59 2.45
C LEU A 57 2.17 11.88 1.16
N ARG A 58 1.79 10.60 1.08
CA ARG A 58 1.98 9.77 -0.11
C ARG A 58 0.66 9.55 -0.83
N SER A 59 0.70 9.62 -2.16
CA SER A 59 -0.44 9.31 -3.04
C SER A 59 -0.30 7.97 -3.75
N ASN A 60 0.91 7.42 -3.79
CA ASN A 60 1.20 6.17 -4.49
C ASN A 60 0.72 4.93 -3.72
N TYR A 61 0.66 3.81 -4.43
CA TYR A 61 0.47 2.50 -3.83
C TYR A 61 1.45 1.48 -4.42
N TRP A 62 1.65 0.39 -3.69
CA TRP A 62 2.51 -0.71 -4.10
C TRP A 62 1.78 -2.03 -3.95
N ILE A 63 2.10 -2.98 -4.81
CA ILE A 63 1.53 -4.32 -4.84
C ILE A 63 2.62 -5.33 -4.45
N TYR A 64 2.36 -6.13 -3.44
CA TYR A 64 3.21 -7.24 -3.03
C TYR A 64 2.71 -8.57 -3.59
N ASP A 65 3.58 -9.29 -4.27
CA ASP A 65 3.31 -10.65 -4.74
C ASP A 65 3.98 -11.67 -3.80
N PRO A 66 3.21 -12.42 -3.01
CA PRO A 66 3.77 -13.43 -2.10
C PRO A 66 4.41 -14.61 -2.82
N ALA A 67 4.09 -14.86 -4.08
CA ALA A 67 4.69 -15.95 -4.86
C ALA A 67 6.15 -15.66 -5.24
N THR A 68 6.50 -14.39 -5.45
CA THR A 68 7.85 -13.96 -5.86
C THR A 68 8.61 -13.23 -4.75
N ASP A 69 7.94 -12.82 -3.68
CA ASP A 69 8.48 -11.94 -2.63
C ASP A 69 8.98 -10.60 -3.18
N LEU A 70 8.29 -10.07 -4.19
CA LEU A 70 8.61 -8.81 -4.85
C LEU A 70 7.46 -7.80 -4.71
N TRP A 71 7.82 -6.53 -4.77
CA TRP A 71 6.90 -5.41 -4.82
C TRP A 71 6.89 -4.81 -6.22
N ASP A 72 5.73 -4.36 -6.66
CA ASP A 72 5.51 -3.67 -7.94
C ASP A 72 4.77 -2.36 -7.68
N GLY A 73 5.25 -1.27 -8.25
CA GLY A 73 4.69 0.07 -8.04
C GLY A 73 5.11 1.09 -9.08
N GLU A 74 6.03 0.72 -9.95
CA GLU A 74 6.70 1.64 -10.86
C GLU A 74 5.75 2.24 -11.91
N ASP A 75 4.85 1.44 -12.45
CA ASP A 75 3.92 1.83 -13.52
C ASP A 75 2.48 2.07 -13.02
N LEU A 76 2.28 2.13 -11.72
CA LEU A 76 0.95 2.29 -11.15
C LEU A 76 0.53 3.75 -11.08
N THR A 77 -0.74 4.01 -11.37
CA THR A 77 -1.31 5.34 -11.17
C THR A 77 -1.45 5.67 -9.69
N ASP A 78 -1.25 6.92 -9.34
CA ASP A 78 -1.47 7.39 -7.99
C ASP A 78 -2.96 7.34 -7.60
N PHE A 79 -3.20 7.39 -6.29
CA PHE A 79 -4.54 7.60 -5.75
C PHE A 79 -5.11 8.92 -6.25
N GLU A 80 -6.28 8.89 -6.86
CA GLU A 80 -6.91 10.06 -7.50
C GLU A 80 -7.55 11.05 -6.51
N GLY A 81 -7.81 10.60 -5.28
CA GLY A 81 -8.31 11.47 -4.22
C GLY A 81 -7.19 12.25 -3.53
N SER A 82 -7.56 13.01 -2.51
CA SER A 82 -6.58 13.72 -1.70
C SER A 82 -5.74 12.75 -0.87
N SER A 83 -4.42 12.89 -0.91
CA SER A 83 -3.49 12.12 -0.08
C SER A 83 -3.84 12.28 1.41
N ARG A 84 -3.75 11.19 2.14
CA ARG A 84 -4.25 11.13 3.51
C ARG A 84 -3.51 10.13 4.38
N VAL A 85 -3.69 10.29 5.67
CA VAL A 85 -3.22 9.37 6.71
C VAL A 85 -4.39 8.86 7.54
N LYS A 86 -4.20 7.71 8.17
CA LYS A 86 -5.17 7.12 9.13
C LYS A 86 -6.56 6.88 8.53
N ALA A 87 -6.61 6.62 7.22
CA ALA A 87 -7.83 6.18 6.57
C ALA A 87 -8.21 4.77 7.04
N VAL A 88 -9.48 4.45 6.94
CA VAL A 88 -9.97 3.08 7.07
C VAL A 88 -9.92 2.42 5.70
N CYS A 89 -9.46 1.18 5.64
CA CYS A 89 -9.45 0.42 4.39
C CYS A 89 -9.81 -1.03 4.60
N PHE A 90 -10.44 -1.61 3.60
CA PHE A 90 -10.81 -3.01 3.58
C PHE A 90 -10.91 -3.51 2.15
N SER A 91 -11.06 -4.82 1.98
CA SER A 91 -11.16 -5.47 0.68
C SER A 91 -12.44 -6.32 0.61
N THR A 92 -12.99 -6.41 -0.59
CA THR A 92 -14.02 -7.39 -0.94
C THR A 92 -13.42 -8.69 -1.52
N GLY A 93 -12.10 -8.77 -1.64
CA GLY A 93 -11.36 -9.81 -2.35
C GLY A 93 -11.03 -9.45 -3.80
N LYS A 94 -11.83 -8.59 -4.42
CA LYS A 94 -11.65 -8.09 -5.80
C LYS A 94 -11.39 -6.59 -5.88
N ARG A 95 -11.76 -5.86 -4.86
CA ARG A 95 -11.71 -4.40 -4.78
C ARG A 95 -11.15 -3.95 -3.46
N GLY A 96 -10.35 -2.90 -3.47
CA GLY A 96 -9.91 -2.21 -2.27
C GLY A 96 -10.77 -0.98 -2.01
N ILE A 97 -11.16 -0.77 -0.78
CA ILE A 97 -11.96 0.39 -0.37
C ILE A 97 -11.13 1.22 0.59
N VAL A 98 -11.09 2.52 0.36
CA VAL A 98 -10.45 3.52 1.23
C VAL A 98 -11.49 4.56 1.61
N ALA A 99 -11.64 4.84 2.88
CA ALA A 99 -12.60 5.81 3.38
C ALA A 99 -12.01 6.65 4.51
N THR A 100 -12.50 7.85 4.63
CA THR A 100 -12.16 8.76 5.74
C THR A 100 -10.66 9.11 5.80
N GLY A 101 -10.11 9.30 7.00
CA GLY A 101 -8.72 9.77 7.18
C GLY A 101 -8.61 11.29 7.22
N GLY A 102 -7.39 11.79 7.26
CA GLY A 102 -7.12 13.22 7.35
C GLY A 102 -5.74 13.61 6.82
N THR A 103 -5.39 14.88 6.97
CA THR A 103 -4.13 15.43 6.46
C THR A 103 -2.95 15.31 7.43
N GLY A 104 -3.17 14.80 8.64
CA GLY A 104 -2.08 14.65 9.60
C GLY A 104 -2.50 14.74 11.06
N THR A 105 -1.71 15.44 11.85
CA THR A 105 -1.86 15.50 13.32
C THR A 105 -2.82 16.58 13.82
N SER A 106 -3.18 17.55 12.99
CA SER A 106 -4.13 18.58 13.41
C SER A 106 -5.57 18.11 13.21
N SER A 107 -6.41 18.48 14.14
CA SER A 107 -7.79 18.01 14.26
C SER A 107 -8.77 18.63 13.25
N SER A 108 -8.29 19.35 12.23
CA SER A 108 -9.16 20.24 11.46
C SER A 108 -9.43 19.82 10.01
N SER A 109 -8.89 18.70 9.54
CA SER A 109 -9.02 18.29 8.14
C SER A 109 -9.24 16.78 8.04
N PHE A 110 -10.51 16.40 8.15
CA PHE A 110 -10.97 15.03 7.95
C PHE A 110 -11.72 14.92 6.62
N TYR A 111 -11.57 13.78 5.97
CA TYR A 111 -12.27 13.45 4.73
C TYR A 111 -13.52 12.62 5.02
N ASP A 112 -14.57 12.90 4.27
CA ASP A 112 -15.89 12.24 4.33
C ASP A 112 -16.21 11.43 3.06
N ASP A 113 -15.19 11.19 2.24
CA ASP A 113 -15.29 10.47 0.97
C ASP A 113 -14.95 8.98 1.11
N THR A 114 -15.36 8.21 0.13
CA THR A 114 -15.05 6.78 -0.01
C THR A 114 -14.59 6.52 -1.44
N TRP A 115 -13.46 5.83 -1.57
CA TRP A 115 -12.83 5.51 -2.83
C TRP A 115 -12.72 4.00 -3.02
N GLU A 116 -12.77 3.57 -4.28
CA GLU A 116 -12.65 2.20 -4.68
C GLU A 116 -11.48 2.02 -5.64
N LEU A 117 -10.61 1.05 -5.36
CA LEU A 117 -9.55 0.60 -6.25
C LEU A 117 -9.98 -0.70 -6.94
N LYS A 118 -9.99 -0.67 -8.28
CA LYS A 118 -10.25 -1.82 -9.15
C LYS A 118 -9.04 -2.04 -10.07
N PRO A 119 -8.01 -2.72 -9.61
CA PRO A 119 -6.71 -2.74 -10.30
C PRO A 119 -6.71 -3.45 -11.66
N TYR A 120 -7.72 -4.23 -11.95
CA TYR A 120 -7.81 -5.02 -13.17
C TYR A 120 -8.98 -4.62 -14.10
N GLU A 121 -9.71 -3.59 -13.74
CA GLU A 121 -10.78 -3.04 -14.58
C GLU A 121 -10.26 -1.78 -15.29
N TYR A 122 -9.46 -1.97 -16.35
CA TYR A 122 -9.21 -0.89 -17.28
C TYR A 122 -10.42 -0.78 -18.21
N GLU A 123 -11.15 0.31 -18.11
CA GLU A 123 -12.07 0.66 -19.18
C GLU A 123 -11.24 1.15 -20.37
N GLU A 124 -11.11 0.33 -21.39
CA GLU A 124 -10.68 0.79 -22.68
C GLU A 124 -11.71 1.79 -23.22
N LYS A 125 -11.32 3.04 -23.27
CA LYS A 125 -12.11 4.07 -23.94
C LYS A 125 -11.73 4.16 -25.41
#